data_519778a3099cedc8a51de4d70144f72f
#
_entry.id   519778a3099cedc8a51de4d70144f72f
#
_cell.length_a   1.000
_cell.length_b   1.000
_cell.length_c   1.000
_cell.angle_alpha   90.00
_cell.angle_beta   90.00
_cell.angle_gamma   90.00
#
_symmetry.space_group_name_H-M   'P 1'
#
loop_
_entity.id
_entity.type
_entity.pdbx_description
1 polymer ?
#
loop_
_entity_poly.entity_id
_entity_poly.type
_entity_poly.pdbx_seq_one_letter_code
_entity_poly.pdbx_strand_id
1 'polypeptide(L)'
;MTDTSDVASAERVIPAPPEKIFDLLADPSRHREIDGSGSVRDAKGGSERLALGSKFGMSMKMGVPYSMTSTVVEFEENRRIAWQTVPSVSWGAKLGGGRIWRYELEPVDGGTLVREVWDISQETGLSKALVARGRKHTVENMEKTLARIEEVVTT
;
A
#
# COMPACT_ATOMS: atom_id res chain seq x y z
N MET A 1 15.65 5.18 21.91
CA MET A 1 15.68 4.02 21.03
C MET A 1 15.94 4.44 19.60
N THR A 2 16.97 3.90 19.05
CA THR A 2 17.24 4.17 17.65
C THR A 2 16.11 3.63 16.81
N ASP A 3 15.75 4.37 15.83
CA ASP A 3 14.70 3.95 14.95
C ASP A 3 15.24 2.91 13.96
N THR A 4 15.34 1.70 14.46
CA THR A 4 15.71 0.54 13.66
C THR A 4 14.47 -0.28 13.32
N SER A 5 13.30 0.29 13.57
CA SER A 5 12.05 -0.38 13.28
C SER A 5 11.92 -0.66 11.79
N ASP A 6 11.49 -1.87 11.47
CA ASP A 6 11.17 -2.27 10.09
C ASP A 6 9.78 -1.78 9.68
N VAL A 7 9.15 -0.94 10.49
CA VAL A 7 7.79 -0.49 10.26
C VAL A 7 7.73 1.05 10.35
N ALA A 8 7.08 1.66 9.39
CA ALA A 8 6.73 3.08 9.43
C ALA A 8 5.23 3.21 9.14
N SER A 9 4.61 4.26 9.64
CA SER A 9 3.18 4.46 9.42
C SER A 9 2.81 5.92 9.36
N ALA A 10 1.65 6.16 8.76
CA ALA A 10 0.98 7.46 8.78
C ALA A 10 -0.51 7.19 9.04
N GLU A 11 -1.21 8.14 9.62
CA GLU A 11 -2.64 7.98 9.88
C GLU A 11 -3.40 9.28 9.68
N ARG A 12 -4.71 9.15 9.42
CA ARG A 12 -5.57 10.29 9.16
C ARG A 12 -7.01 9.91 9.49
N VAL A 13 -7.75 10.81 10.10
CA VAL A 13 -9.19 10.66 10.26
C VAL A 13 -9.84 11.19 9.00
N ILE A 14 -10.61 10.33 8.33
CA ILE A 14 -11.28 10.66 7.07
C ILE A 14 -12.79 10.68 7.33
N PRO A 15 -13.50 11.75 6.95
CA PRO A 15 -14.96 11.87 7.21
C PRO A 15 -15.77 11.05 6.21
N ALA A 16 -15.61 9.74 6.27
CA ALA A 16 -16.33 8.79 5.42
C ALA A 16 -16.44 7.45 6.17
N PRO A 17 -17.45 6.63 5.86
CA PRO A 17 -17.59 5.33 6.50
C PRO A 17 -16.50 4.36 6.05
N PRO A 18 -16.15 3.37 6.90
CA PRO A 18 -15.09 2.41 6.55
C PRO A 18 -15.35 1.68 5.24
N GLU A 19 -16.59 1.34 4.96
CA GLU A 19 -16.97 0.59 3.75
C GLU A 19 -16.56 1.33 2.49
N LYS A 20 -16.77 2.64 2.46
CA LYS A 20 -16.46 3.46 1.30
C LYS A 20 -14.95 3.54 1.05
N ILE A 21 -14.18 3.65 2.13
CA ILE A 21 -12.73 3.67 2.06
C ILE A 21 -12.20 2.29 1.67
N PHE A 22 -12.75 1.26 2.28
CA PHE A 22 -12.30 -0.12 2.03
C PHE A 22 -12.56 -0.54 0.59
N ASP A 23 -13.71 -0.18 0.03
CA ASP A 23 -14.02 -0.50 -1.36
C ASP A 23 -13.00 0.12 -2.32
N LEU A 24 -12.53 1.32 -2.02
CA LEU A 24 -11.47 1.96 -2.81
C LEU A 24 -10.16 1.18 -2.70
N LEU A 25 -9.78 0.77 -1.49
CA LEU A 25 -8.54 0.02 -1.27
C LEU A 25 -8.60 -1.38 -1.88
N ALA A 26 -9.77 -1.99 -1.88
CA ALA A 26 -9.95 -3.34 -2.41
C ALA A 26 -10.11 -3.38 -3.93
N ASP A 27 -10.07 -2.23 -4.60
CA ASP A 27 -10.19 -2.14 -6.05
C ASP A 27 -8.85 -1.71 -6.66
N PRO A 28 -8.05 -2.66 -7.18
CA PRO A 28 -6.73 -2.32 -7.70
C PRO A 28 -6.77 -1.36 -8.89
N SER A 29 -7.87 -1.31 -9.64
CA SER A 29 -7.98 -0.40 -10.77
C SER A 29 -8.02 1.08 -10.32
N ARG A 30 -8.29 1.33 -9.03
CA ARG A 30 -8.37 2.67 -8.48
C ARG A 30 -7.12 3.09 -7.68
N HIS A 31 -6.16 2.20 -7.50
CA HIS A 31 -4.95 2.52 -6.72
C HIS A 31 -4.18 3.69 -7.31
N ARG A 32 -4.21 3.85 -8.60
CA ARG A 32 -3.58 4.97 -9.29
C ARG A 32 -4.16 6.33 -8.85
N GLU A 33 -5.43 6.36 -8.47
CA GLU A 33 -6.10 7.60 -8.04
C GLU A 33 -5.59 8.09 -6.68
N ILE A 34 -5.10 7.18 -5.85
CA ILE A 34 -4.72 7.48 -4.47
C ILE A 34 -3.21 7.43 -4.22
N ASP A 35 -2.42 6.99 -5.19
CA ASP A 35 -0.98 6.86 -5.00
C ASP A 35 -0.30 8.22 -4.82
N GLY A 36 0.14 8.48 -3.58
CA GLY A 36 0.82 9.71 -3.23
C GLY A 36 2.23 9.83 -3.79
N SER A 37 2.82 8.71 -4.23
CA SER A 37 4.16 8.71 -4.83
C SER A 37 4.14 9.13 -6.29
N GLY A 38 2.99 9.03 -6.96
CA GLY A 38 2.85 9.29 -8.39
C GLY A 38 3.51 8.23 -9.27
N SER A 39 4.00 7.14 -8.69
CA SER A 39 4.70 6.11 -9.45
C SER A 39 3.80 5.02 -9.99
N VAL A 40 2.62 4.82 -9.42
CA VAL A 40 1.66 3.84 -9.90
C VAL A 40 0.97 4.35 -11.16
N ARG A 41 0.98 3.55 -12.22
CA ARG A 41 0.38 3.94 -13.50
C ARG A 41 -0.91 3.19 -13.77
N ASP A 42 -0.85 1.91 -14.02
CA ASP A 42 -2.01 1.13 -14.40
C ASP A 42 -2.03 -0.21 -13.68
N ALA A 43 -3.22 -0.66 -13.29
CA ALA A 43 -3.39 -2.01 -12.78
C ALA A 43 -3.28 -3.02 -13.93
N LYS A 44 -2.66 -4.13 -13.64
CA LYS A 44 -2.54 -5.25 -14.56
C LYS A 44 -3.28 -6.45 -13.97
N GLY A 45 -3.98 -7.18 -14.79
CA GLY A 45 -4.67 -8.38 -14.33
C GLY A 45 -6.13 -8.19 -13.97
N GLY A 46 -6.70 -7.04 -14.31
CA GLY A 46 -8.13 -6.82 -14.17
C GLY A 46 -8.51 -5.97 -12.96
N SER A 47 -9.82 -5.78 -12.78
CA SER A 47 -10.40 -4.90 -11.78
C SER A 47 -11.25 -5.65 -10.77
N GLU A 48 -11.02 -6.94 -10.58
CA GLU A 48 -11.76 -7.70 -9.60
C GLU A 48 -11.44 -7.23 -8.19
N ARG A 49 -12.46 -7.19 -7.34
CA ARG A 49 -12.30 -6.82 -5.94
C ARG A 49 -11.34 -7.80 -5.25
N LEU A 50 -10.40 -7.26 -4.52
CA LEU A 50 -9.38 -8.06 -3.84
C LEU A 50 -9.99 -8.88 -2.72
N ALA A 51 -9.40 -10.03 -2.48
CA ALA A 51 -9.68 -10.93 -1.36
C ALA A 51 -8.37 -11.56 -0.92
N LEU A 52 -8.39 -12.30 0.18
CA LEU A 52 -7.18 -12.96 0.66
C LEU A 52 -6.62 -13.88 -0.43
N GLY A 53 -5.33 -13.73 -0.71
CA GLY A 53 -4.65 -14.50 -1.74
C GLY A 53 -4.73 -13.92 -3.14
N SER A 54 -5.53 -12.88 -3.36
CA SER A 54 -5.60 -12.22 -4.66
C SER A 54 -4.23 -11.67 -5.04
N LYS A 55 -3.92 -11.77 -6.33
CA LYS A 55 -2.70 -11.17 -6.89
C LYS A 55 -3.09 -10.10 -7.89
N PHE A 56 -2.36 -9.00 -7.86
CA PHE A 56 -2.54 -7.94 -8.85
C PHE A 56 -1.19 -7.34 -9.22
N GLY A 57 -1.08 -6.91 -10.45
CA GLY A 57 0.11 -6.26 -10.95
C GLY A 57 -0.10 -4.77 -11.11
N MET A 58 0.96 -3.99 -10.98
CA MET A 58 0.96 -2.57 -11.21
C MET A 58 2.09 -2.18 -12.14
N SER A 59 1.79 -1.32 -13.12
CA SER A 59 2.81 -0.60 -13.86
C SER A 59 3.27 0.56 -13.01
N MET A 60 4.57 0.68 -12.85
CA MET A 60 5.20 1.73 -12.06
C MET A 60 6.14 2.53 -12.92
N LYS A 61 6.45 3.75 -12.51
CA LYS A 61 7.46 4.57 -13.17
C LYS A 61 8.21 5.42 -12.16
N MET A 62 9.51 5.19 -12.07
CA MET A 62 10.43 6.01 -11.28
C MET A 62 11.68 6.21 -12.13
N GLY A 63 11.61 7.13 -13.10
CA GLY A 63 12.64 7.30 -14.10
C GLY A 63 12.48 6.32 -15.25
N VAL A 64 12.51 5.00 -14.95
CA VAL A 64 12.26 3.96 -15.95
C VAL A 64 11.00 3.18 -15.59
N PRO A 65 10.23 2.72 -16.58
CA PRO A 65 9.07 1.88 -16.31
C PRO A 65 9.46 0.52 -15.74
N TYR A 66 8.70 0.03 -14.78
CA TYR A 66 8.88 -1.32 -14.24
C TYR A 66 7.53 -1.84 -13.74
N SER A 67 7.46 -3.12 -13.43
CA SER A 67 6.23 -3.74 -12.95
C SER A 67 6.44 -4.41 -11.60
N MET A 68 5.42 -4.36 -10.76
CA MET A 68 5.40 -5.00 -9.45
C MET A 68 4.19 -5.92 -9.37
N THR A 69 4.33 -7.00 -8.63
CA THR A 69 3.23 -7.92 -8.33
C THR A 69 2.97 -7.90 -6.84
N SER A 70 1.71 -7.74 -6.47
CA SER A 70 1.28 -7.73 -5.07
C SER A 70 0.34 -8.90 -4.81
N THR A 71 0.50 -9.51 -3.64
CA THR A 71 -0.37 -10.59 -3.17
C THR A 71 -1.01 -10.15 -1.87
N VAL A 72 -2.34 -10.25 -1.78
CA VAL A 72 -3.07 -9.91 -0.55
C VAL A 72 -2.76 -10.98 0.51
N VAL A 73 -2.12 -10.56 1.59
CA VAL A 73 -1.70 -11.46 2.68
C VAL A 73 -2.51 -11.29 3.95
N GLU A 74 -3.26 -10.20 4.09
CA GLU A 74 -4.20 -9.98 5.19
C GLU A 74 -5.47 -9.37 4.62
N PHE A 75 -6.61 -9.85 5.08
CA PHE A 75 -7.90 -9.33 4.61
C PHE A 75 -8.95 -9.52 5.69
N GLU A 76 -9.50 -8.41 6.17
CA GLU A 76 -10.64 -8.40 7.08
C GLU A 76 -11.56 -7.28 6.58
N GLU A 77 -12.75 -7.64 6.11
CA GLU A 77 -13.68 -6.73 5.45
C GLU A 77 -13.91 -5.46 6.28
N ASN A 78 -13.69 -4.31 5.63
CA ASN A 78 -13.87 -2.97 6.22
C ASN A 78 -12.95 -2.64 7.41
N ARG A 79 -11.95 -3.47 7.67
CA ARG A 79 -11.05 -3.31 8.82
C ARG A 79 -9.58 -3.31 8.46
N ARG A 80 -9.17 -4.24 7.62
CA ARG A 80 -7.74 -4.41 7.31
C ARG A 80 -7.55 -5.04 5.95
N ILE A 81 -6.61 -4.51 5.22
CA ILE A 81 -6.13 -5.15 4.00
C ILE A 81 -4.62 -4.90 3.90
N ALA A 82 -3.88 -5.94 3.55
CA ALA A 82 -2.46 -5.82 3.34
C ALA A 82 -2.03 -6.65 2.14
N TRP A 83 -1.07 -6.13 1.39
CA TRP A 83 -0.47 -6.88 0.30
C TRP A 83 1.04 -6.79 0.35
N GLN A 84 1.66 -7.88 -0.09
CA GLN A 84 3.11 -7.98 -0.17
C GLN A 84 3.54 -7.79 -1.63
N THR A 85 4.45 -6.87 -1.86
CA THR A 85 4.83 -6.42 -3.19
C THR A 85 6.25 -6.83 -3.53
N VAL A 86 6.40 -7.45 -4.71
CA VAL A 86 7.71 -7.87 -5.23
C VAL A 86 7.81 -7.47 -6.71
N PRO A 87 9.03 -7.30 -7.26
CA PRO A 87 9.18 -7.07 -8.69
C PRO A 87 8.58 -8.21 -9.51
N SER A 88 7.93 -7.87 -10.62
CA SER A 88 7.24 -8.84 -11.50
C SER A 88 8.22 -9.56 -12.44
N VAL A 89 9.29 -10.10 -11.90
CA VAL A 89 10.28 -10.88 -12.64
C VAL A 89 10.49 -12.20 -11.92
N SER A 90 10.83 -13.24 -12.67
CA SER A 90 10.93 -14.59 -12.12
C SER A 90 11.94 -14.70 -10.97
N TRP A 91 12.97 -13.86 -10.97
CA TRP A 91 13.98 -13.85 -9.91
C TRP A 91 13.60 -12.89 -8.76
N GLY A 92 12.58 -12.06 -8.93
CA GLY A 92 12.17 -11.11 -7.90
C GLY A 92 11.77 -11.78 -6.60
N ALA A 93 11.04 -12.88 -6.67
CA ALA A 93 10.64 -13.65 -5.51
C ALA A 93 11.83 -14.31 -4.81
N LYS A 94 12.95 -14.48 -5.50
CA LYS A 94 14.16 -15.09 -4.94
C LYS A 94 15.01 -14.08 -4.17
N LEU A 95 14.71 -12.78 -4.31
CA LEU A 95 15.45 -11.73 -3.61
C LEU A 95 14.99 -11.51 -2.17
N GLY A 96 13.90 -12.18 -1.77
CA GLY A 96 13.34 -12.04 -0.43
C GLY A 96 11.86 -11.79 -0.46
N GLY A 97 11.25 -11.75 0.70
CA GLY A 97 9.80 -11.74 0.84
C GLY A 97 9.06 -10.49 0.36
N GLY A 98 9.77 -9.41 0.09
CA GLY A 98 9.13 -8.16 -0.33
C GLY A 98 8.55 -7.35 0.83
N ARG A 99 8.18 -6.12 0.53
CA ARG A 99 7.60 -5.21 1.51
C ARG A 99 6.10 -5.39 1.58
N ILE A 100 5.53 -5.12 2.76
CA ILE A 100 4.09 -5.23 3.00
C ILE A 100 3.54 -3.83 3.18
N TRP A 101 2.46 -3.55 2.46
CA TRP A 101 1.65 -2.35 2.60
C TRP A 101 0.36 -2.76 3.28
N ARG A 102 0.04 -2.15 4.43
CA ARG A 102 -1.13 -2.51 5.22
C ARG A 102 -1.95 -1.27 5.48
N TYR A 103 -3.27 -1.40 5.34
CA TYR A 103 -4.23 -0.38 5.73
C TYR A 103 -5.10 -0.94 6.84
N GLU A 104 -5.21 -0.18 7.91
CA GLU A 104 -6.07 -0.52 9.05
C GLU A 104 -7.10 0.58 9.20
N LEU A 105 -8.37 0.20 9.34
CA LEU A 105 -9.50 1.11 9.43
C LEU A 105 -10.21 0.91 10.76
N GLU A 106 -10.47 2.02 11.46
CA GLU A 106 -11.17 2.00 12.73
C GLU A 106 -12.27 3.06 12.70
N PRO A 107 -13.54 2.67 12.91
CA PRO A 107 -14.60 3.67 13.02
C PRO A 107 -14.36 4.58 14.23
N VAL A 108 -14.46 5.88 14.02
CA VAL A 108 -14.28 6.87 15.09
C VAL A 108 -15.37 7.94 14.94
N ASP A 109 -15.48 8.81 15.93
CA ASP A 109 -16.40 9.95 15.81
C ASP A 109 -15.96 10.82 14.63
N GLY A 110 -16.91 11.09 13.74
CA GLY A 110 -16.66 11.92 12.58
C GLY A 110 -16.14 11.19 11.35
N GLY A 111 -15.96 9.86 11.41
CA GLY A 111 -15.54 9.11 10.24
C GLY A 111 -14.76 7.85 10.55
N THR A 112 -13.63 7.69 9.89
CA THR A 112 -12.77 6.52 10.03
C THR A 112 -11.33 6.95 10.25
N LEU A 113 -10.68 6.37 11.26
CA LEU A 113 -9.23 6.50 11.40
C LEU A 113 -8.60 5.49 10.46
N VAL A 114 -7.83 5.97 9.51
CA VAL A 114 -7.12 5.12 8.54
C VAL A 114 -5.63 5.21 8.84
N ARG A 115 -5.02 4.06 9.07
CA ARG A 115 -3.58 3.96 9.25
C ARG A 115 -3.00 3.18 8.08
N GLU A 116 -2.02 3.78 7.42
CA GLU A 116 -1.24 3.09 6.41
C GLU A 116 0.10 2.71 7.01
N VAL A 117 0.48 1.44 6.85
CA VAL A 117 1.69 0.87 7.43
C VAL A 117 2.59 0.35 6.31
N TRP A 118 3.85 0.71 6.38
CA TRP A 118 4.90 0.20 5.50
C TRP A 118 5.79 -0.70 6.34
N ASP A 119 5.83 -1.97 5.98
CA ASP A 119 6.51 -3.01 6.75
C ASP A 119 7.54 -3.70 5.87
N ILE A 120 8.81 -3.52 6.20
CA ILE A 120 9.93 -4.12 5.46
C ILE A 120 10.59 -5.26 6.22
N SER A 121 9.92 -5.79 7.25
CA SER A 121 10.48 -6.89 8.05
C SER A 121 10.74 -8.14 7.23
N GLN A 122 10.03 -8.31 6.11
CA GLN A 122 10.19 -9.46 5.20
C GLN A 122 11.26 -9.22 4.13
N GLU A 123 11.74 -7.99 3.97
CA GLU A 123 12.83 -7.70 3.06
C GLU A 123 14.13 -8.26 3.63
N THR A 124 15.08 -8.63 2.79
CA THR A 124 16.30 -9.26 3.23
C THR A 124 17.55 -8.64 2.61
N GLY A 125 18.67 -8.76 3.32
CA GLY A 125 20.00 -8.40 2.81
C GLY A 125 20.14 -6.96 2.35
N LEU A 126 20.80 -6.76 1.25
CA LEU A 126 21.04 -5.44 0.67
C LEU A 126 19.76 -4.75 0.25
N SER A 127 18.76 -5.50 -0.20
CA SER A 127 17.46 -4.98 -0.57
C SER A 127 16.82 -4.25 0.61
N LYS A 128 16.86 -4.84 1.80
CA LYS A 128 16.31 -4.23 3.01
C LYS A 128 17.03 -2.92 3.35
N ALA A 129 18.34 -2.91 3.26
CA ALA A 129 19.12 -1.71 3.54
C ALA A 129 18.81 -0.58 2.59
N LEU A 130 18.67 -0.89 1.30
CA LEU A 130 18.33 0.12 0.28
C LEU A 130 16.94 0.68 0.48
N VAL A 131 15.97 -0.18 0.76
CA VAL A 131 14.58 0.22 0.98
C VAL A 131 14.47 1.08 2.24
N ALA A 132 15.20 0.72 3.30
CA ALA A 132 15.18 1.45 4.56
C ALA A 132 15.65 2.91 4.41
N ARG A 133 16.52 3.20 3.45
CA ARG A 133 16.97 4.56 3.18
C ARG A 133 15.86 5.48 2.70
N GLY A 134 14.82 4.90 2.08
CA GLY A 134 13.68 5.67 1.60
C GLY A 134 12.57 5.91 2.62
N ARG A 135 12.78 5.55 3.87
CA ARG A 135 11.77 5.60 4.92
C ARG A 135 11.08 6.95 5.04
N LYS A 136 11.84 8.03 5.15
CA LYS A 136 11.27 9.37 5.28
C LYS A 136 10.40 9.74 4.08
N HIS A 137 10.90 9.47 2.89
CA HIS A 137 10.17 9.73 1.65
C HIS A 137 8.91 8.87 1.58
N THR A 138 8.98 7.63 2.03
CA THR A 138 7.84 6.73 2.07
C THR A 138 6.75 7.25 3.02
N VAL A 139 7.13 7.74 4.20
CA VAL A 139 6.17 8.33 5.14
C VAL A 139 5.48 9.53 4.51
N GLU A 140 6.22 10.40 3.86
CA GLU A 140 5.65 11.56 3.16
C GLU A 140 4.65 11.12 2.07
N ASN A 141 5.00 10.07 1.33
CA ASN A 141 4.10 9.51 0.31
C ASN A 141 2.85 8.90 0.92
N MET A 142 2.97 8.22 2.06
CA MET A 142 1.80 7.68 2.76
C MET A 142 0.86 8.80 3.21
N GLU A 143 1.39 9.90 3.72
CA GLU A 143 0.58 11.04 4.09
C GLU A 143 -0.18 11.61 2.90
N LYS A 144 0.47 11.70 1.76
CA LYS A 144 -0.16 12.15 0.51
C LYS A 144 -1.24 11.17 0.05
N THR A 145 -0.97 9.88 0.17
CA THR A 145 -1.95 8.84 -0.19
C THR A 145 -3.20 8.97 0.67
N LEU A 146 -3.04 9.13 1.98
CA LEU A 146 -4.19 9.28 2.87
C LEU A 146 -5.00 10.54 2.54
N ALA A 147 -4.34 11.64 2.21
CA ALA A 147 -5.01 12.87 1.78
C ALA A 147 -5.79 12.65 0.47
N ARG A 148 -5.22 11.89 -0.48
CA ARG A 148 -5.90 11.56 -1.72
C ARG A 148 -7.10 10.66 -1.49
N ILE A 149 -6.98 9.69 -0.59
CA ILE A 149 -8.13 8.85 -0.22
C ILE A 149 -9.28 9.74 0.27
N GLU A 150 -8.97 10.68 1.16
CA GLU A 150 -10.00 11.62 1.65
C GLU A 150 -10.65 12.37 0.50
N GLU A 151 -9.87 12.93 -0.41
CA GLU A 151 -10.42 13.66 -1.57
C GLU A 151 -11.37 12.78 -2.39
N VAL A 152 -10.96 11.56 -2.67
CA VAL A 152 -11.74 10.65 -3.53
C VAL A 152 -13.04 10.23 -2.86
N VAL A 153 -13.02 9.92 -1.57
CA VAL A 153 -14.21 9.39 -0.89
C VAL A 153 -15.16 10.48 -0.38
N THR A 154 -14.71 11.73 -0.36
CA THR A 154 -15.55 12.85 0.13
C THR A 154 -16.06 13.74 -1.00
N THR A 155 -15.75 13.43 -2.25
CA THR A 155 -16.25 14.21 -3.40
C THR A 155 -17.58 13.70 -3.89
#